data_0d7fbc85bdeb7660bb05feb531497269
#
_entry.id   0d7fbc85bdeb7660bb05feb531497269
#
_cell.length_a   1.000
_cell.length_b   1.000
_cell.length_c   1.000
_cell.angle_alpha   90.00
_cell.angle_beta   90.00
_cell.angle_gamma   90.00
#
_symmetry.space_group_name_H-M   'P 1'
#
loop_
_entity.id
_entity.type
_entity.pdbx_description
1 polymer ?
#
loop_
_entity_poly.entity_id
_entity_poly.type
_entity_poly.pdbx_seq_one_letter_code
_entity_poly.pdbx_strand_id
1 'polypeptide(L)'
;MKSARVPRLYVDAELSPQLRLVLPDDAAHHAARVLRLRAGELVLLFDGRGGEHEARLSFPARGQVVAEIGARRDVERESPLAVTLVQGISSGEKMDFTIQKAVELGVAAIQPILTEKSVVRLSAEREAKKLVHWKRIAIAACEQSGRNRLPEVREAMSVATYSRVPGPAALRLLLSPDGTPGMKDLQGKIERAVTLAVGPEAGFSTAEEQLFARAGFVPVRLGRRVLRTETAALAALAALNALAGDF
;
A
#
# COMPACT_ATOMS: atom_id res chain seq x y z
N MET A 1 -5.15 25.81 19.81
CA MET A 1 -4.99 24.44 20.33
C MET A 1 -5.09 23.46 19.17
N LYS A 2 -4.03 22.71 18.85
CA LYS A 2 -4.13 21.64 17.86
C LYS A 2 -5.07 20.58 18.44
N SER A 3 -6.24 20.34 17.86
CA SER A 3 -7.08 19.21 18.18
C SER A 3 -6.20 17.94 18.07
N ALA A 4 -6.00 17.25 19.17
CA ALA A 4 -5.28 15.99 19.14
C ALA A 4 -6.04 15.06 18.20
N ARG A 5 -5.35 14.57 17.15
CA ARG A 5 -5.95 13.65 16.17
C ARG A 5 -6.37 12.39 16.93
N VAL A 6 -7.63 11.98 16.79
CA VAL A 6 -8.13 10.75 17.41
C VAL A 6 -7.31 9.57 16.88
N PRO A 7 -6.74 8.73 17.75
CA PRO A 7 -5.97 7.56 17.33
C PRO A 7 -6.82 6.60 16.48
N ARG A 8 -6.19 6.00 15.51
CA ARG A 8 -6.82 5.03 14.60
C ARG A 8 -6.18 3.67 14.79
N LEU A 9 -6.98 2.62 14.78
CA LEU A 9 -6.53 1.24 14.93
C LEU A 9 -7.23 0.36 13.89
N TYR A 10 -6.43 -0.41 13.17
CA TYR A 10 -6.92 -1.48 12.33
C TYR A 10 -7.29 -2.71 13.17
N VAL A 11 -8.41 -3.34 12.85
CA VAL A 11 -8.83 -4.61 13.44
C VAL A 11 -9.35 -5.54 12.36
N ASP A 12 -8.79 -6.75 12.30
CA ASP A 12 -9.27 -7.80 11.38
C ASP A 12 -10.48 -8.51 12.00
N ALA A 13 -11.59 -7.79 12.08
CA ALA A 13 -12.86 -8.29 12.61
C ALA A 13 -14.01 -7.49 12.00
N GLU A 14 -15.19 -8.10 11.96
CA GLU A 14 -16.41 -7.39 11.59
C GLU A 14 -16.79 -6.39 12.68
N LEU A 15 -16.97 -5.14 12.27
CA LEU A 15 -17.35 -4.05 13.17
C LEU A 15 -18.83 -3.73 13.04
N SER A 16 -19.53 -3.73 14.16
CA SER A 16 -20.93 -3.29 14.23
C SER A 16 -21.18 -2.44 15.46
N PRO A 17 -22.09 -1.45 15.40
CA PRO A 17 -22.45 -0.65 16.56
C PRO A 17 -22.91 -1.51 17.74
N GLN A 18 -22.57 -1.09 18.97
CA GLN A 18 -22.86 -1.75 20.24
C GLN A 18 -22.10 -3.07 20.49
N LEU A 19 -21.28 -3.54 19.56
CA LEU A 19 -20.42 -4.71 19.79
C LEU A 19 -19.32 -4.35 20.81
N ARG A 20 -19.06 -5.28 21.73
CA ARG A 20 -17.89 -5.25 22.59
C ARG A 20 -16.85 -6.22 22.03
N LEU A 21 -15.81 -5.67 21.43
CA LEU A 21 -14.76 -6.43 20.77
C LEU A 21 -13.52 -6.51 21.65
N VAL A 22 -13.06 -7.73 21.95
CA VAL A 22 -11.69 -7.92 22.47
C VAL A 22 -10.74 -7.68 21.30
N LEU A 23 -9.88 -6.66 21.40
CA LEU A 23 -8.96 -6.34 20.33
C LEU A 23 -7.97 -7.50 20.09
N PRO A 24 -7.68 -7.83 18.82
CA PRO A 24 -6.59 -8.74 18.48
C PRO A 24 -5.25 -8.27 19.11
N ASP A 25 -4.34 -9.21 19.36
CA ASP A 25 -3.08 -8.96 20.08
C ASP A 25 -2.26 -7.80 19.50
N ASP A 26 -2.14 -7.73 18.16
CA ASP A 26 -1.40 -6.65 17.49
C ASP A 26 -2.05 -5.28 17.75
N ALA A 27 -3.38 -5.16 17.65
CA ALA A 27 -4.12 -3.94 17.92
C ALA A 27 -4.11 -3.57 19.42
N ALA A 28 -4.28 -4.56 20.30
CA ALA A 28 -4.18 -4.38 21.76
C ALA A 28 -2.78 -3.89 22.18
N HIS A 29 -1.73 -4.49 21.63
CA HIS A 29 -0.34 -4.06 21.85
C HIS A 29 -0.12 -2.64 21.34
N HIS A 30 -0.59 -2.32 20.12
CA HIS A 30 -0.48 -0.97 19.55
C HIS A 30 -1.17 0.06 20.44
N ALA A 31 -2.42 -0.20 20.85
CA ALA A 31 -3.17 0.68 21.72
C ALA A 31 -2.48 0.92 23.09
N ALA A 32 -2.10 -0.18 23.77
CA ALA A 32 -1.62 -0.11 25.15
C ALA A 32 -0.15 0.29 25.27
N ARG A 33 0.72 -0.17 24.34
CA ARG A 33 2.19 -0.02 24.46
C ARG A 33 2.76 1.06 23.59
N VAL A 34 2.29 1.19 22.36
CA VAL A 34 2.80 2.18 21.39
C VAL A 34 2.11 3.51 21.62
N LEU A 35 0.78 3.56 21.56
CA LEU A 35 -0.01 4.77 21.73
C LEU A 35 -0.27 5.13 23.20
N ARG A 36 -0.09 4.18 24.12
CA ARG A 36 -0.27 4.33 25.58
C ARG A 36 -1.64 4.87 25.96
N LEU A 37 -2.66 4.39 25.27
CA LEU A 37 -4.04 4.78 25.49
C LEU A 37 -4.56 4.29 26.84
N ARG A 38 -5.54 5.02 27.38
CA ARG A 38 -6.14 4.77 28.70
C ARG A 38 -7.61 4.37 28.55
N ALA A 39 -8.16 3.82 29.63
CA ALA A 39 -9.59 3.53 29.69
C ALA A 39 -10.43 4.79 29.50
N GLY A 40 -11.50 4.67 28.70
CA GLY A 40 -12.40 5.74 28.32
C GLY A 40 -11.95 6.58 27.13
N GLU A 41 -10.70 6.44 26.67
CA GLU A 41 -10.25 7.20 25.49
C GLU A 41 -10.96 6.76 24.22
N LEU A 42 -11.25 7.75 23.38
CA LEU A 42 -11.88 7.59 22.08
C LEU A 42 -10.82 7.20 21.03
N VAL A 43 -11.14 6.19 20.25
CA VAL A 43 -10.38 5.77 19.08
C VAL A 43 -11.29 5.60 17.86
N LEU A 44 -10.72 5.57 16.68
CA LEU A 44 -11.40 5.16 15.45
C LEU A 44 -10.92 3.76 15.07
N LEU A 45 -11.85 2.83 14.93
CA LEU A 45 -11.58 1.48 14.45
C LEU A 45 -12.00 1.37 12.98
N PHE A 46 -11.20 0.65 12.20
CA PHE A 46 -11.55 0.30 10.82
C PHE A 46 -11.09 -1.13 10.51
N ASP A 47 -11.83 -1.80 9.63
CA ASP A 47 -11.62 -3.21 9.27
C ASP A 47 -10.94 -3.41 7.89
N GLY A 48 -10.54 -2.31 7.24
CA GLY A 48 -9.91 -2.36 5.93
C GLY A 48 -10.88 -2.47 4.75
N ARG A 49 -12.19 -2.46 4.99
CA ARG A 49 -13.22 -2.61 3.95
C ARG A 49 -13.94 -1.31 3.59
N GLY A 50 -13.59 -0.23 4.29
CA GLY A 50 -14.16 1.11 4.11
C GLY A 50 -15.07 1.52 5.25
N GLY A 51 -15.14 2.84 5.49
CA GLY A 51 -15.76 3.41 6.67
C GLY A 51 -14.93 3.18 7.95
N GLU A 52 -15.36 3.82 9.02
CA GLU A 52 -14.70 3.73 10.33
C GLU A 52 -15.75 3.78 11.46
N HIS A 53 -15.42 3.27 12.63
CA HIS A 53 -16.27 3.28 13.80
C HIS A 53 -15.60 4.04 14.94
N GLU A 54 -16.37 4.88 15.63
CA GLU A 54 -15.93 5.38 16.93
C GLU A 54 -15.94 4.24 17.96
N ALA A 55 -14.95 4.20 18.85
CA ALA A 55 -14.94 3.21 19.91
C ALA A 55 -14.31 3.78 21.18
N ARG A 56 -14.74 3.27 22.33
CA ARG A 56 -14.13 3.57 23.63
C ARG A 56 -13.39 2.35 24.16
N LEU A 57 -12.17 2.56 24.62
CA LEU A 57 -11.33 1.48 25.12
C LEU A 57 -11.54 1.24 26.62
N SER A 58 -11.45 -0.02 27.02
CA SER A 58 -11.34 -0.46 28.40
C SER A 58 -10.25 -1.52 28.56
N PHE A 59 -9.67 -1.64 29.75
CA PHE A 59 -8.54 -2.51 30.06
C PHE A 59 -8.92 -3.42 31.24
N PRO A 60 -9.79 -4.42 31.06
CA PRO A 60 -10.34 -5.21 32.17
C PRO A 60 -9.32 -6.12 32.83
N ALA A 61 -8.27 -6.54 32.12
CA ALA A 61 -7.19 -7.36 32.64
C ALA A 61 -5.86 -7.00 31.98
N ARG A 62 -4.77 -7.47 32.58
CA ARG A 62 -3.41 -7.25 32.01
C ARG A 62 -3.29 -7.85 30.61
N GLY A 63 -2.95 -7.01 29.64
CA GLY A 63 -2.80 -7.40 28.24
C GLY A 63 -4.11 -7.50 27.45
N GLN A 64 -5.25 -7.35 28.08
CA GLN A 64 -6.54 -7.36 27.41
C GLN A 64 -7.04 -5.93 27.19
N VAL A 65 -7.39 -5.62 25.95
CA VAL A 65 -8.02 -4.36 25.58
C VAL A 65 -9.36 -4.67 24.92
N VAL A 66 -10.41 -4.04 25.42
CA VAL A 66 -11.77 -4.19 24.90
C VAL A 66 -12.24 -2.86 24.35
N ALA A 67 -12.74 -2.88 23.14
CA ALA A 67 -13.35 -1.74 22.48
C ALA A 67 -14.89 -1.86 22.54
N GLU A 68 -15.56 -0.84 23.01
CA GLU A 68 -17.00 -0.67 22.88
C GLU A 68 -17.27 0.15 21.61
N ILE A 69 -17.85 -0.50 20.59
CA ILE A 69 -17.99 0.06 19.27
C ILE A 69 -19.24 0.93 19.20
N GLY A 70 -19.03 2.19 18.81
CA GLY A 70 -20.07 3.19 18.63
C GLY A 70 -20.57 3.29 17.19
N ALA A 71 -20.98 4.48 16.82
CA ALA A 71 -21.55 4.75 15.50
C ALA A 71 -20.54 4.50 14.38
N ARG A 72 -21.02 3.97 13.25
CA ARG A 72 -20.29 3.92 12.01
C ARG A 72 -20.26 5.31 11.35
N ARG A 73 -19.11 5.65 10.78
CA ARG A 73 -18.92 6.85 9.98
C ARG A 73 -18.55 6.42 8.56
N ASP A 74 -19.34 6.84 7.61
CA ASP A 74 -19.13 6.56 6.18
C ASP A 74 -18.12 7.55 5.60
N VAL A 75 -16.88 7.43 6.05
CA VAL A 75 -15.77 8.28 5.59
C VAL A 75 -14.88 7.46 4.69
N GLU A 76 -14.68 7.94 3.47
CA GLU A 76 -13.77 7.35 2.50
C GLU A 76 -12.71 8.36 2.06
N ARG A 77 -11.47 7.90 1.87
CA ARG A 77 -10.32 8.72 1.47
C ARG A 77 -9.49 8.04 0.39
N GLU A 78 -10.13 7.19 -0.39
CA GLU A 78 -9.46 6.52 -1.50
C GLU A 78 -9.44 7.41 -2.74
N SER A 79 -8.32 7.37 -3.46
CA SER A 79 -8.23 7.99 -4.78
C SER A 79 -9.25 7.35 -5.75
N PRO A 80 -9.89 8.13 -6.63
CA PRO A 80 -10.72 7.57 -7.69
C PRO A 80 -9.92 6.76 -8.71
N LEU A 81 -8.59 6.91 -8.71
CA LEU A 81 -7.66 6.16 -9.56
C LEU A 81 -7.09 4.95 -8.81
N ALA A 82 -7.46 3.74 -9.25
CA ALA A 82 -6.91 2.51 -8.70
C ALA A 82 -5.54 2.19 -9.33
N VAL A 83 -4.45 2.43 -8.59
CA VAL A 83 -3.10 2.09 -9.05
C VAL A 83 -2.62 0.79 -8.42
N THR A 84 -2.24 -0.18 -9.27
CA THR A 84 -1.46 -1.35 -8.84
C THR A 84 0.03 -1.08 -9.06
N LEU A 85 0.81 -1.03 -7.99
CA LEU A 85 2.26 -0.88 -8.05
C LEU A 85 2.93 -2.26 -8.13
N VAL A 86 3.55 -2.57 -9.27
CA VAL A 86 4.39 -3.74 -9.50
C VAL A 86 5.82 -3.36 -9.21
N GLN A 87 6.29 -3.65 -7.99
CA GLN A 87 7.56 -3.17 -7.46
C GLN A 87 8.62 -4.26 -7.44
N GLY A 88 9.71 -4.05 -8.18
CA GLY A 88 10.92 -4.86 -8.02
C GLY A 88 11.41 -4.82 -6.57
N ILE A 89 11.62 -6.01 -5.97
CA ILE A 89 12.03 -6.09 -4.57
C ILE A 89 13.39 -5.45 -4.39
N SER A 90 13.44 -4.36 -3.68
CA SER A 90 14.63 -3.60 -3.30
C SER A 90 15.15 -4.01 -1.92
N SER A 91 16.33 -3.50 -1.54
CA SER A 91 16.93 -3.76 -0.23
C SER A 91 16.02 -3.27 0.91
N GLY A 92 16.01 -3.99 2.03
CA GLY A 92 15.15 -3.88 3.22
C GLY A 92 14.40 -2.55 3.43
N GLU A 93 15.08 -1.55 3.96
CA GLU A 93 14.47 -0.25 4.31
C GLU A 93 13.86 0.51 3.12
N LYS A 94 14.40 0.34 1.91
CA LYS A 94 13.84 0.99 0.72
C LYS A 94 12.49 0.40 0.32
N MET A 95 12.35 -0.93 0.40
CA MET A 95 11.07 -1.57 0.11
C MET A 95 10.02 -1.18 1.14
N ASP A 96 10.40 -1.15 2.43
CA ASP A 96 9.52 -0.73 3.52
C ASP A 96 9.06 0.72 3.33
N PHE A 97 9.98 1.61 3.00
CA PHE A 97 9.69 3.02 2.70
C PHE A 97 8.77 3.15 1.48
N THR A 98 9.04 2.39 0.41
CA THR A 98 8.21 2.41 -0.80
C THR A 98 6.78 1.98 -0.48
N ILE A 99 6.60 0.89 0.27
CA ILE A 99 5.26 0.41 0.66
C ILE A 99 4.55 1.45 1.50
N GLN A 100 5.21 1.96 2.56
CA GLN A 100 4.63 2.97 3.43
C GLN A 100 4.12 4.18 2.65
N LYS A 101 4.98 4.77 1.81
CA LYS A 101 4.65 5.99 1.07
C LYS A 101 3.70 5.73 -0.11
N ALA A 102 3.76 4.56 -0.74
CA ALA A 102 2.78 4.19 -1.75
C ALA A 102 1.36 4.10 -1.15
N VAL A 103 1.23 3.57 0.07
CA VAL A 103 -0.05 3.55 0.79
C VAL A 103 -0.54 4.96 1.08
N GLU A 104 0.32 5.85 1.57
CA GLU A 104 -0.01 7.26 1.81
C GLU A 104 -0.44 7.99 0.53
N LEU A 105 0.12 7.59 -0.64
CA LEU A 105 -0.20 8.10 -1.97
C LEU A 105 -1.39 7.37 -2.64
N GLY A 106 -2.17 6.60 -1.91
CA GLY A 106 -3.42 6.02 -2.40
C GLY A 106 -3.27 4.76 -3.27
N VAL A 107 -2.13 4.04 -3.24
CA VAL A 107 -2.00 2.77 -3.99
C VAL A 107 -3.11 1.78 -3.62
N ALA A 108 -3.72 1.14 -4.62
CA ALA A 108 -4.80 0.16 -4.40
C ALA A 108 -4.25 -1.27 -4.16
N ALA A 109 -3.14 -1.62 -4.81
CA ALA A 109 -2.47 -2.90 -4.61
C ALA A 109 -0.96 -2.79 -4.84
N ILE A 110 -0.19 -3.63 -4.16
CA ILE A 110 1.25 -3.75 -4.32
C ILE A 110 1.58 -5.19 -4.68
N GLN A 111 2.24 -5.38 -5.82
CA GLN A 111 2.74 -6.64 -6.30
C GLN A 111 4.28 -6.63 -6.23
N PRO A 112 4.89 -7.25 -5.22
CA PRO A 112 6.34 -7.44 -5.17
C PRO A 112 6.80 -8.38 -6.29
N ILE A 113 7.90 -8.02 -6.98
CA ILE A 113 8.43 -8.80 -8.11
C ILE A 113 9.87 -9.19 -7.83
N LEU A 114 10.16 -10.49 -7.98
CA LEU A 114 11.50 -11.05 -8.03
C LEU A 114 12.07 -10.85 -9.44
N THR A 115 13.19 -10.17 -9.54
CA THR A 115 13.88 -9.89 -10.82
C THR A 115 15.20 -10.65 -10.90
N GLU A 116 15.70 -10.86 -12.12
CA GLU A 116 16.98 -11.53 -12.37
C GLU A 116 18.15 -10.80 -11.69
N LYS A 117 18.08 -9.46 -11.67
CA LYS A 117 19.10 -8.59 -11.08
C LYS A 117 18.85 -8.28 -9.59
N SER A 118 17.82 -8.84 -8.98
CA SER A 118 17.55 -8.66 -7.56
C SER A 118 18.68 -9.23 -6.70
N VAL A 119 19.26 -8.41 -5.84
CA VAL A 119 20.26 -8.84 -4.86
C VAL A 119 19.67 -9.81 -3.83
N VAL A 120 18.35 -9.78 -3.67
CA VAL A 120 17.62 -10.52 -2.64
C VAL A 120 17.10 -11.83 -3.21
N ARG A 121 17.79 -12.94 -2.90
CA ARG A 121 17.23 -14.29 -3.09
C ARG A 121 16.48 -14.68 -1.82
N LEU A 122 15.19 -14.92 -1.94
CA LEU A 122 14.32 -15.29 -0.83
C LEU A 122 14.06 -16.80 -0.86
N SER A 123 14.19 -17.47 0.27
CA SER A 123 13.56 -18.76 0.47
C SER A 123 12.06 -18.58 0.76
N ALA A 124 11.23 -19.59 0.51
CA ALA A 124 9.78 -19.52 0.76
C ALA A 124 9.43 -19.04 2.18
N GLU A 125 10.18 -19.48 3.20
CA GLU A 125 9.99 -19.03 4.59
C GLU A 125 10.28 -17.53 4.75
N ARG A 126 11.33 -17.02 4.10
CA ARG A 126 11.68 -15.59 4.14
C ARG A 126 10.67 -14.74 3.37
N GLU A 127 10.10 -15.27 2.29
CA GLU A 127 9.03 -14.61 1.53
C GLU A 127 7.77 -14.44 2.39
N ALA A 128 7.32 -15.49 3.07
CA ALA A 128 6.18 -15.44 3.98
C ALA A 128 6.40 -14.42 5.11
N LYS A 129 7.57 -14.42 5.75
CA LYS A 129 7.92 -13.44 6.80
C LYS A 129 7.91 -12.01 6.26
N LYS A 130 8.44 -11.77 5.05
CA LYS A 130 8.41 -10.46 4.42
C LYS A 130 7.00 -10.01 4.08
N LEU A 131 6.15 -10.88 3.58
CA LEU A 131 4.77 -10.55 3.28
C LEU A 131 4.02 -10.08 4.54
N VAL A 132 4.17 -10.80 5.64
CA VAL A 132 3.60 -10.40 6.95
C VAL A 132 4.12 -9.03 7.38
N HIS A 133 5.43 -8.81 7.27
CA HIS A 133 6.06 -7.53 7.60
C HIS A 133 5.53 -6.38 6.72
N TRP A 134 5.45 -6.55 5.41
CA TRP A 134 4.94 -5.54 4.49
C TRP A 134 3.46 -5.23 4.70
N LYS A 135 2.64 -6.24 5.02
CA LYS A 135 1.24 -6.02 5.41
C LYS A 135 1.12 -5.16 6.66
N ARG A 136 1.98 -5.38 7.68
CA ARG A 136 2.02 -4.53 8.88
C ARG A 136 2.41 -3.09 8.57
N ILE A 137 3.35 -2.86 7.66
CA ILE A 137 3.69 -1.51 7.19
C ILE A 137 2.50 -0.84 6.51
N ALA A 138 1.79 -1.57 5.65
CA ALA A 138 0.61 -1.05 4.98
C ALA A 138 -0.51 -0.69 5.98
N ILE A 139 -0.74 -1.51 7.01
CA ILE A 139 -1.69 -1.24 8.09
C ILE A 139 -1.29 0.05 8.82
N ALA A 140 -0.05 0.16 9.29
CA ALA A 140 0.44 1.33 10.00
C ALA A 140 0.34 2.61 9.15
N ALA A 141 0.59 2.51 7.83
CA ALA A 141 0.42 3.61 6.91
C ALA A 141 -1.05 4.02 6.75
N CYS A 142 -2.00 3.08 6.73
CA CYS A 142 -3.45 3.37 6.72
C CYS A 142 -3.90 4.03 8.05
N GLU A 143 -3.42 3.56 9.18
CA GLU A 143 -3.70 4.19 10.48
C GLU A 143 -3.23 5.65 10.49
N GLN A 144 -2.03 5.92 9.97
CA GLN A 144 -1.46 7.26 9.95
C GLN A 144 -2.11 8.15 8.88
N SER A 145 -2.32 7.69 7.65
CA SER A 145 -2.86 8.49 6.55
C SER A 145 -4.36 8.73 6.65
N GLY A 146 -5.07 7.89 7.39
CA GLY A 146 -6.53 7.97 7.56
C GLY A 146 -7.30 7.11 6.56
N ARG A 147 -6.64 6.27 5.77
CA ARG A 147 -7.32 5.35 4.85
C ARG A 147 -8.10 4.30 5.62
N ASN A 148 -9.27 3.97 5.11
CA ASN A 148 -10.17 2.96 5.68
C ASN A 148 -10.20 1.67 4.86
N ARG A 149 -9.55 1.67 3.68
CA ARG A 149 -9.34 0.47 2.86
C ARG A 149 -7.88 0.08 2.89
N LEU A 150 -7.61 -1.19 3.22
CA LEU A 150 -6.25 -1.71 3.12
C LEU A 150 -5.91 -2.01 1.66
N PRO A 151 -4.77 -1.51 1.16
CA PRO A 151 -4.27 -1.96 -0.14
C PRO A 151 -3.88 -3.44 -0.06
N GLU A 152 -4.12 -4.16 -1.14
CA GLU A 152 -3.71 -5.56 -1.25
C GLU A 152 -2.19 -5.67 -1.41
N VAL A 153 -1.50 -6.22 -0.42
CA VAL A 153 -0.08 -6.59 -0.54
C VAL A 153 0.01 -8.08 -0.89
N ARG A 154 0.44 -8.38 -2.12
CA ARG A 154 0.44 -9.72 -2.69
C ARG A 154 1.74 -10.48 -2.39
N GLU A 155 1.69 -11.79 -2.56
CA GLU A 155 2.88 -12.64 -2.53
C GLU A 155 3.85 -12.25 -3.66
N ALA A 156 5.15 -12.39 -3.41
CA ALA A 156 6.15 -12.12 -4.43
C ALA A 156 6.09 -13.17 -5.54
N MET A 157 6.28 -12.73 -6.78
CA MET A 157 6.40 -13.64 -7.91
C MET A 157 7.44 -13.16 -8.91
N SER A 158 7.89 -14.02 -9.81
CA SER A 158 8.83 -13.65 -10.87
C SER A 158 8.15 -12.80 -11.95
N VAL A 159 8.95 -12.00 -12.69
CA VAL A 159 8.45 -11.27 -13.87
C VAL A 159 7.81 -12.23 -14.86
N ALA A 160 8.41 -13.40 -15.08
CA ALA A 160 7.88 -14.40 -16.01
C ALA A 160 6.50 -14.95 -15.60
N THR A 161 6.27 -15.13 -14.30
CA THR A 161 4.96 -15.52 -13.78
C THR A 161 3.96 -14.38 -13.90
N TYR A 162 4.35 -13.17 -13.48
CA TYR A 162 3.48 -12.01 -13.50
C TYR A 162 3.03 -11.60 -14.91
N SER A 163 3.92 -11.68 -15.90
CA SER A 163 3.61 -11.33 -17.30
C SER A 163 2.50 -12.19 -17.93
N ARG A 164 2.19 -13.35 -17.33
CA ARG A 164 1.11 -14.24 -17.77
C ARG A 164 -0.22 -13.97 -17.05
N VAL A 165 -0.20 -13.17 -15.99
CA VAL A 165 -1.42 -12.85 -15.24
C VAL A 165 -2.23 -11.79 -16.00
N PRO A 166 -3.48 -12.08 -16.37
CA PRO A 166 -4.35 -11.06 -16.94
C PRO A 166 -4.55 -9.93 -15.92
N GLY A 167 -4.31 -8.70 -16.32
CA GLY A 167 -4.50 -7.57 -15.40
C GLY A 167 -5.78 -6.81 -15.71
N PRO A 168 -6.42 -6.23 -14.68
CA PRO A 168 -7.67 -5.49 -14.81
C PRO A 168 -7.49 -4.12 -15.49
N ALA A 169 -6.26 -3.59 -15.53
CA ALA A 169 -6.01 -2.25 -16.01
C ALA A 169 -5.84 -2.20 -17.52
N ALA A 170 -6.56 -1.28 -18.17
CA ALA A 170 -6.38 -0.97 -19.59
C ALA A 170 -5.00 -0.34 -19.84
N LEU A 171 -4.49 0.48 -18.91
CA LEU A 171 -3.20 1.13 -19.01
C LEU A 171 -2.16 0.43 -18.12
N ARG A 172 -1.10 -0.08 -18.75
CA ARG A 172 0.05 -0.71 -18.08
C ARG A 172 1.32 0.04 -18.43
N LEU A 173 1.99 0.55 -17.41
CA LEU A 173 3.16 1.40 -17.55
C LEU A 173 4.40 0.73 -16.96
N LEU A 174 5.50 0.76 -17.70
CA LEU A 174 6.82 0.35 -17.23
C LEU A 174 7.69 1.59 -17.06
N LEU A 175 8.11 1.93 -15.86
CA LEU A 175 9.06 3.02 -15.67
C LEU A 175 10.42 2.65 -16.26
N SER A 176 10.85 3.45 -17.23
CA SER A 176 12.17 3.32 -17.89
C SER A 176 12.78 4.69 -18.06
N PRO A 177 14.09 4.88 -17.77
CA PRO A 177 14.77 6.13 -18.05
C PRO A 177 14.73 6.56 -19.53
N ASP A 178 14.72 5.57 -20.44
CA ASP A 178 14.69 5.77 -21.89
C ASP A 178 13.28 5.68 -22.47
N GLY A 179 12.26 5.58 -21.61
CA GLY A 179 10.86 5.43 -22.02
C GLY A 179 10.31 6.63 -22.79
N THR A 180 9.40 6.35 -23.70
CA THR A 180 8.54 7.30 -24.40
C THR A 180 7.14 6.70 -24.47
N PRO A 181 6.10 7.47 -24.17
CA PRO A 181 6.00 8.89 -23.86
C PRO A 181 6.54 9.29 -22.48
N GLY A 182 6.55 10.60 -22.19
CA GLY A 182 6.74 11.09 -20.82
C GLY A 182 5.44 10.97 -20.01
N MET A 183 5.53 10.96 -18.68
CA MET A 183 4.36 10.85 -17.80
C MET A 183 3.27 11.90 -18.10
N LYS A 184 3.65 13.15 -18.36
CA LYS A 184 2.73 14.25 -18.70
C LYS A 184 1.92 14.00 -19.99
N ASP A 185 2.45 13.20 -20.92
CA ASP A 185 1.81 12.91 -22.20
C ASP A 185 0.68 11.88 -22.04
N LEU A 186 0.48 11.36 -20.83
CA LEU A 186 -0.62 10.47 -20.45
C LEU A 186 -1.90 11.21 -20.05
N GLN A 187 -1.84 12.54 -19.96
CA GLN A 187 -3.01 13.35 -19.61
C GLN A 187 -4.19 13.04 -20.55
N GLY A 188 -5.37 12.79 -20.00
CA GLY A 188 -6.56 12.42 -20.74
C GLY A 188 -6.58 10.99 -21.31
N LYS A 189 -5.53 10.18 -21.05
CA LYS A 189 -5.44 8.78 -21.46
C LYS A 189 -5.58 7.79 -20.29
N ILE A 190 -5.62 8.31 -19.07
CA ILE A 190 -5.72 7.52 -17.84
C ILE A 190 -7.20 7.38 -17.52
N GLU A 191 -7.65 6.14 -17.44
CA GLU A 191 -8.99 5.78 -16.98
C GLU A 191 -8.99 5.58 -15.45
N ARG A 192 -9.78 4.62 -14.98
CA ARG A 192 -9.96 4.36 -13.55
C ARG A 192 -8.90 3.45 -12.92
N ALA A 193 -8.11 2.76 -13.73
CA ALA A 193 -7.12 1.81 -13.24
C ALA A 193 -5.82 1.85 -14.05
N VAL A 194 -4.70 1.83 -13.33
CA VAL A 194 -3.35 1.79 -13.91
C VAL A 194 -2.53 0.71 -13.23
N THR A 195 -1.77 -0.05 -14.01
CA THR A 195 -0.68 -0.89 -13.48
C THR A 195 0.66 -0.22 -13.77
N LEU A 196 1.44 0.03 -12.73
CA LEU A 196 2.73 0.70 -12.79
C LEU A 196 3.85 -0.25 -12.38
N ALA A 197 4.74 -0.64 -13.29
CA ALA A 197 5.91 -1.46 -13.00
C ALA A 197 7.16 -0.61 -12.79
N VAL A 198 7.88 -0.87 -11.71
CA VAL A 198 9.11 -0.18 -11.30
C VAL A 198 10.17 -1.21 -10.94
N GLY A 199 11.34 -1.12 -11.57
CA GLY A 199 12.46 -2.03 -11.31
C GLY A 199 13.11 -1.82 -9.93
N PRO A 200 13.88 -2.80 -9.44
CA PRO A 200 14.75 -2.63 -8.29
C PRO A 200 15.92 -1.69 -8.63
N GLU A 201 16.90 -1.54 -7.73
CA GLU A 201 18.06 -0.65 -7.93
C GLU A 201 18.85 -0.94 -9.22
N ALA A 202 18.93 -2.21 -9.62
CA ALA A 202 19.62 -2.64 -10.83
C ALA A 202 18.72 -2.62 -12.09
N GLY A 203 17.46 -2.18 -11.95
CA GLY A 203 16.47 -2.19 -13.02
C GLY A 203 16.04 -3.61 -13.42
N PHE A 204 15.24 -3.69 -14.46
CA PHE A 204 14.89 -4.96 -15.11
C PHE A 204 16.00 -5.39 -16.09
N SER A 205 16.08 -6.69 -16.40
CA SER A 205 16.89 -7.19 -17.52
C SER A 205 16.16 -6.92 -18.84
N THR A 206 16.91 -6.95 -19.94
CA THR A 206 16.30 -6.82 -21.29
C THR A 206 15.25 -7.91 -21.55
N ALA A 207 15.49 -9.13 -21.05
CA ALA A 207 14.52 -10.23 -21.17
C ALA A 207 13.24 -9.93 -20.37
N GLU A 208 13.36 -9.38 -19.16
CA GLU A 208 12.22 -9.00 -18.34
C GLU A 208 11.42 -7.83 -18.95
N GLU A 209 12.10 -6.84 -19.51
CA GLU A 209 11.44 -5.73 -20.23
C GLU A 209 10.66 -6.25 -21.45
N GLN A 210 11.21 -7.23 -22.18
CA GLN A 210 10.50 -7.89 -23.27
C GLN A 210 9.26 -8.66 -22.79
N LEU A 211 9.32 -9.30 -21.62
CA LEU A 211 8.15 -9.94 -21.01
C LEU A 211 7.07 -8.93 -20.67
N PHE A 212 7.44 -7.80 -20.09
CA PHE A 212 6.50 -6.70 -19.80
C PHE A 212 5.90 -6.13 -21.10
N ALA A 213 6.71 -5.91 -22.13
CA ALA A 213 6.23 -5.42 -23.42
C ALA A 213 5.19 -6.38 -24.06
N ARG A 214 5.46 -7.70 -24.04
CA ARG A 214 4.50 -8.74 -24.50
C ARG A 214 3.23 -8.77 -23.66
N ALA A 215 3.31 -8.39 -22.36
CA ALA A 215 2.18 -8.26 -21.47
C ALA A 215 1.44 -6.91 -21.62
N GLY A 216 1.79 -6.10 -22.62
CA GLY A 216 1.13 -4.83 -22.94
C GLY A 216 1.58 -3.64 -22.09
N PHE A 217 2.73 -3.74 -21.43
CA PHE A 217 3.29 -2.59 -20.73
C PHE A 217 3.97 -1.62 -21.70
N VAL A 218 3.66 -0.33 -21.54
CA VAL A 218 4.24 0.76 -22.30
C VAL A 218 5.36 1.40 -21.47
N PRO A 219 6.59 1.50 -22.00
CA PRO A 219 7.66 2.20 -21.29
C PRO A 219 7.35 3.69 -21.20
N VAL A 220 7.49 4.25 -19.99
CA VAL A 220 7.21 5.67 -19.72
C VAL A 220 8.33 6.29 -18.89
N ARG A 221 8.64 7.56 -19.16
CA ARG A 221 9.70 8.31 -18.50
C ARG A 221 9.14 9.38 -17.55
N LEU A 222 9.74 9.49 -16.36
CA LEU A 222 9.43 10.53 -15.36
C LEU A 222 10.23 11.84 -15.53
N GLY A 223 10.96 11.99 -16.62
CA GLY A 223 11.81 13.15 -16.86
C GLY A 223 13.22 12.76 -17.26
N ARG A 224 14.16 13.70 -17.21
CA ARG A 224 15.52 13.51 -17.74
C ARG A 224 16.52 12.91 -16.74
N ARG A 225 16.15 12.85 -15.46
CA ARG A 225 17.04 12.34 -14.39
C ARG A 225 16.73 10.89 -14.11
N VAL A 226 17.78 10.11 -13.85
CA VAL A 226 17.62 8.77 -13.28
C VAL A 226 17.23 8.93 -11.81
N LEU A 227 16.12 8.31 -11.42
CA LEU A 227 15.64 8.31 -10.04
C LEU A 227 15.98 6.98 -9.37
N ARG A 228 16.17 7.00 -8.06
CA ARG A 228 16.24 5.76 -7.29
C ARG A 228 14.89 5.05 -7.33
N THR A 229 14.88 3.73 -7.15
CA THR A 229 13.67 2.90 -7.30
C THR A 229 12.52 3.39 -6.42
N GLU A 230 12.79 3.69 -5.14
CA GLU A 230 11.82 4.25 -4.22
C GLU A 230 11.29 5.61 -4.66
N THR A 231 12.18 6.48 -5.13
CA THR A 231 11.81 7.82 -5.63
C THR A 231 10.99 7.71 -6.92
N ALA A 232 11.35 6.81 -7.81
CA ALA A 232 10.66 6.62 -9.09
C ALA A 232 9.23 6.14 -8.88
N ALA A 233 9.02 5.14 -8.00
CA ALA A 233 7.69 4.63 -7.66
C ALA A 233 6.79 5.74 -7.09
N LEU A 234 7.29 6.49 -6.11
CA LEU A 234 6.50 7.50 -5.41
C LEU A 234 6.22 8.72 -6.30
N ALA A 235 7.20 9.17 -7.07
CA ALA A 235 7.02 10.27 -8.03
C ALA A 235 6.01 9.91 -9.13
N ALA A 236 6.00 8.65 -9.60
CA ALA A 236 5.04 8.19 -10.58
C ALA A 236 3.63 8.10 -9.99
N LEU A 237 3.47 7.57 -8.76
CA LEU A 237 2.19 7.54 -8.05
C LEU A 237 1.62 8.95 -7.86
N ALA A 238 2.44 9.89 -7.39
CA ALA A 238 2.02 11.28 -7.23
C ALA A 238 1.62 11.93 -8.57
N ALA A 239 2.41 11.69 -9.64
CA ALA A 239 2.10 12.20 -10.96
C ALA A 239 0.79 11.61 -11.53
N LEU A 240 0.53 10.31 -11.32
CA LEU A 240 -0.71 9.67 -11.74
C LEU A 240 -1.92 10.24 -11.00
N ASN A 241 -1.79 10.46 -9.67
CA ASN A 241 -2.86 11.09 -8.88
C ASN A 241 -3.11 12.55 -9.30
N ALA A 242 -2.08 13.30 -9.65
CA ALA A 242 -2.23 14.66 -10.18
C ALA A 242 -2.87 14.70 -11.59
N LEU A 243 -2.71 13.65 -12.39
CA LEU A 243 -3.27 13.57 -13.73
C LEU A 243 -4.71 13.06 -13.78
N ALA A 244 -5.09 12.15 -12.87
CA ALA A 244 -6.36 11.44 -12.91
C ALA A 244 -6.89 10.96 -11.55
N GLY A 245 -6.24 11.33 -10.44
CA GLY A 245 -6.64 10.98 -9.07
C GLY A 245 -7.23 12.18 -8.33
N ASP A 246 -6.81 12.37 -7.08
CA ASP A 246 -7.35 13.33 -6.12
C ASP A 246 -6.35 14.43 -5.69
N PHE A 247 -5.22 14.56 -6.39
CA PHE A 247 -4.22 15.61 -6.16
C PHE A 247 -4.47 16.85 -7.02
#